data_401c1e40f58f4914b29bb44e31a2f276
#
_entry.id   401c1e40f58f4914b29bb44e31a2f276
#
_cell.length_a   1.000
_cell.length_b   1.000
_cell.length_c   1.000
_cell.angle_alpha   90.00
_cell.angle_beta   90.00
_cell.angle_gamma   90.00
#
_symmetry.space_group_name_H-M   'P 1'
#
loop_
_entity.id
_entity.type
_entity.pdbx_description
1 polymer ?
#
loop_
_entity_poly.entity_id
_entity_poly.type
_entity_poly.pdbx_seq_one_letter_code
_entity_poly.pdbx_strand_id
1 'polypeptide(L)'
;LIFILFIFFIIYKSLMKNIIIINGPNINLLGEREQSQYGSITYDDLKNKCIKYSKDLEVDIEFTQSNIEGEIVTIIQKAKEKFDGLIINAAGFTHTSVAIRDALTIFKKPSIELHISNIYKREEFRHKSMISDVVTGIICGLGSNGYILAINAMHELLKNGNR
;
A
#
# COMPACT_ATOMS: atom_id res chain seq x y z
N LEU A 1 35.53 2.94 16.62
CA LEU A 1 34.88 3.60 15.45
C LEU A 1 33.81 2.69 14.82
N ILE A 2 34.14 1.45 14.42
CA ILE A 2 33.23 0.48 13.79
C ILE A 2 32.03 0.17 14.69
N PHE A 3 32.23 0.00 16.00
CA PHE A 3 31.16 -0.29 16.95
C PHE A 3 30.19 0.89 17.13
N ILE A 4 30.70 2.12 17.11
CA ILE A 4 29.89 3.36 17.16
C ILE A 4 29.06 3.50 15.88
N LEU A 5 29.64 3.26 14.70
CA LEU A 5 28.94 3.25 13.42
C LEU A 5 27.85 2.18 13.37
N PHE A 6 28.11 0.99 13.95
CA PHE A 6 27.14 -0.10 14.03
C PHE A 6 25.96 0.25 14.95
N ILE A 7 26.22 0.85 16.12
CA ILE A 7 25.15 1.33 17.02
C ILE A 7 24.35 2.45 16.36
N PHE A 8 25.01 3.40 15.67
CA PHE A 8 24.33 4.46 14.95
C PHE A 8 23.43 3.92 13.84
N PHE A 9 23.88 2.91 13.10
CA PHE A 9 23.11 2.23 12.07
C PHE A 9 21.87 1.50 12.64
N ILE A 10 22.03 0.82 13.81
CA ILE A 10 20.91 0.15 14.49
C ILE A 10 19.89 1.17 14.98
N ILE A 11 20.33 2.27 15.60
CA ILE A 11 19.47 3.33 16.10
C ILE A 11 18.75 4.02 14.92
N TYR A 12 19.47 4.34 13.86
CA TYR A 12 18.90 4.95 12.65
C TYR A 12 17.82 4.04 12.03
N LYS A 13 18.10 2.74 11.89
CA LYS A 13 17.15 1.76 11.36
C LYS A 13 15.93 1.57 12.29
N SER A 14 16.10 1.72 13.60
CA SER A 14 15.01 1.68 14.59
C SER A 14 14.11 2.92 14.56
N LEU A 15 14.58 4.04 13.99
CA LEU A 15 13.82 5.28 13.84
C LEU A 15 13.05 5.36 12.50
N MET A 16 13.45 4.55 11.51
CA MET A 16 12.75 4.52 10.23
C MET A 16 11.35 3.89 10.37
N LYS A 17 10.37 4.52 9.75
CA LYS A 17 9.01 3.98 9.69
C LYS A 17 8.93 2.89 8.62
N ASN A 18 8.22 1.81 8.93
CA ASN A 18 8.04 0.68 8.06
C ASN A 18 6.61 0.68 7.48
N ILE A 19 6.49 0.70 6.15
CA ILE A 19 5.21 0.69 5.44
C ILE A 19 5.13 -0.58 4.59
N ILE A 20 3.99 -1.25 4.61
CA ILE A 20 3.71 -2.31 3.66
C ILE A 20 2.75 -1.82 2.57
N ILE A 21 3.07 -2.12 1.32
CA ILE A 21 2.19 -1.94 0.17
C ILE A 21 1.71 -3.31 -0.29
N ILE A 22 0.40 -3.54 -0.22
CA ILE A 22 -0.25 -4.80 -0.57
C ILE A 22 -1.04 -4.60 -1.86
N ASN A 23 -0.74 -5.41 -2.86
CA ASN A 23 -1.41 -5.40 -4.15
C ASN A 23 -2.25 -6.67 -4.33
N GLY A 24 -3.46 -6.50 -4.80
CA GLY A 24 -4.42 -7.56 -5.07
C GLY A 24 -4.27 -8.19 -6.46
N PRO A 25 -5.29 -8.96 -6.87
CA PRO A 25 -5.23 -9.78 -8.07
C PRO A 25 -4.97 -8.97 -9.34
N ASN A 26 -4.17 -9.57 -10.23
CA ASN A 26 -3.82 -9.05 -11.54
C ASN A 26 -2.96 -7.78 -11.55
N ILE A 27 -2.57 -7.22 -10.41
CA ILE A 27 -1.63 -6.07 -10.38
C ILE A 27 -0.24 -6.49 -10.83
N ASN A 28 0.14 -7.75 -10.68
CA ASN A 28 1.36 -8.33 -11.24
C ASN A 28 1.45 -8.26 -12.77
N LEU A 29 0.31 -8.07 -13.46
CA LEU A 29 0.22 -7.97 -14.93
C LEU A 29 0.14 -6.50 -15.43
N LEU A 30 0.52 -5.53 -14.59
CA LEU A 30 0.63 -4.13 -15.04
C LEU A 30 1.61 -4.02 -16.21
N GLY A 31 1.24 -3.20 -17.20
CA GLY A 31 1.98 -3.03 -18.45
C GLY A 31 1.64 -4.04 -19.54
N GLU A 32 1.12 -5.22 -19.19
CA GLU A 32 0.70 -6.27 -20.13
C GLU A 32 -0.79 -6.19 -20.52
N ARG A 33 -1.63 -5.60 -19.64
CA ARG A 33 -3.09 -5.56 -19.82
C ARG A 33 -3.64 -4.12 -19.72
N GLU A 34 -4.75 -3.87 -20.42
CA GLU A 34 -5.58 -2.65 -20.32
C GLU A 34 -4.77 -1.35 -20.16
N GLN A 35 -3.79 -1.13 -21.05
CA GLN A 35 -2.91 0.06 -20.99
C GLN A 35 -3.68 1.39 -20.98
N SER A 36 -4.86 1.45 -21.57
CA SER A 36 -5.77 2.60 -21.53
C SER A 36 -6.27 2.93 -20.12
N GLN A 37 -6.34 1.95 -19.22
CA GLN A 37 -6.80 2.10 -17.85
C GLN A 37 -5.66 2.25 -16.84
N TYR A 38 -4.55 1.53 -17.05
CA TYR A 38 -3.47 1.41 -16.07
C TYR A 38 -2.14 2.02 -16.52
N GLY A 39 -2.04 2.44 -17.80
CA GLY A 39 -0.79 2.92 -18.39
C GLY A 39 0.14 1.78 -18.79
N SER A 40 1.35 2.15 -19.26
CA SER A 40 2.37 1.21 -19.77
C SER A 40 3.41 0.80 -18.71
N ILE A 41 3.30 1.29 -17.48
CA ILE A 41 4.26 0.96 -16.41
C ILE A 41 4.13 -0.51 -16.01
N THR A 42 5.24 -1.23 -15.92
CA THR A 42 5.24 -2.61 -15.44
C THR A 42 5.13 -2.66 -13.92
N TYR A 43 4.79 -3.84 -13.37
CA TYR A 43 4.76 -4.07 -11.92
C TYR A 43 6.12 -3.80 -11.27
N ASP A 44 7.21 -4.27 -11.90
CA ASP A 44 8.56 -4.09 -11.38
C ASP A 44 9.01 -2.63 -11.44
N ASP A 45 8.67 -1.89 -12.50
CA ASP A 45 8.95 -0.46 -12.59
C ASP A 45 8.21 0.32 -11.51
N LEU A 46 6.94 -0.02 -11.26
CA LEU A 46 6.14 0.58 -10.20
C LEU A 46 6.76 0.32 -8.82
N LYS A 47 7.13 -0.93 -8.54
CA LYS A 47 7.82 -1.32 -7.31
C LYS A 47 9.12 -0.55 -7.11
N ASN A 48 9.97 -0.51 -8.15
CA ASN A 48 11.25 0.19 -8.10
C ASN A 48 11.05 1.71 -7.90
N LYS A 49 10.05 2.30 -8.54
CA LYS A 49 9.67 3.71 -8.35
C LYS A 49 9.26 3.99 -6.90
N CYS A 50 8.46 3.12 -6.29
CA CYS A 50 8.03 3.26 -4.89
C CYS A 50 9.22 3.14 -3.94
N ILE A 51 10.07 2.13 -4.10
CA ILE A 51 11.26 1.91 -3.27
C ILE A 51 12.26 3.06 -3.40
N LYS A 52 12.46 3.60 -4.60
CA LYS A 52 13.34 4.76 -4.80
C LYS A 52 12.79 5.98 -4.07
N TYR A 53 11.51 6.28 -4.24
CA TYR A 53 10.88 7.44 -3.61
C TYR A 53 10.87 7.35 -2.07
N SER A 54 10.66 6.16 -1.51
CA SER A 54 10.63 5.99 -0.06
C SER A 54 11.97 6.30 0.63
N LYS A 55 13.09 6.09 -0.06
CA LYS A 55 14.42 6.42 0.47
C LYS A 55 14.59 7.93 0.71
N ASP A 56 14.01 8.76 -0.15
CA ASP A 56 14.05 10.22 -0.01
C ASP A 56 13.22 10.71 1.21
N LEU A 57 12.28 9.88 1.68
CA LEU A 57 11.45 10.13 2.86
C LEU A 57 11.95 9.43 4.13
N GLU A 58 13.06 8.70 4.06
CA GLU A 58 13.57 7.89 5.17
C GLU A 58 12.55 6.86 5.70
N VAL A 59 11.78 6.26 4.78
CA VAL A 59 10.76 5.23 5.04
C VAL A 59 11.18 3.92 4.40
N ASP A 60 11.04 2.82 5.12
CA ASP A 60 11.26 1.49 4.57
C ASP A 60 9.96 0.91 4.02
N ILE A 61 10.00 0.36 2.81
CA ILE A 61 8.81 -0.18 2.14
C ILE A 61 8.98 -1.65 1.82
N GLU A 62 8.05 -2.47 2.28
CA GLU A 62 7.81 -3.80 1.75
C GLU A 62 6.69 -3.72 0.70
N PHE A 63 6.97 -4.20 -0.52
CA PHE A 63 6.05 -4.17 -1.65
C PHE A 63 5.66 -5.61 -2.02
N THR A 64 4.41 -5.98 -1.84
CA THR A 64 3.91 -7.36 -2.01
C THR A 64 2.68 -7.41 -2.91
N GLN A 65 2.39 -8.61 -3.44
CA GLN A 65 1.23 -8.87 -4.29
C GLN A 65 0.74 -10.31 -4.09
N SER A 66 -0.58 -10.51 -4.13
CA SER A 66 -1.18 -11.84 -4.26
C SER A 66 -2.49 -11.81 -5.03
N ASN A 67 -2.74 -12.89 -5.78
CA ASN A 67 -4.03 -13.17 -6.42
C ASN A 67 -4.98 -13.94 -5.48
N ILE A 68 -4.54 -14.32 -4.29
CA ILE A 68 -5.27 -15.17 -3.35
C ILE A 68 -5.75 -14.33 -2.16
N GLU A 69 -7.06 -14.25 -1.98
CA GLU A 69 -7.68 -13.47 -0.92
C GLU A 69 -7.16 -13.83 0.48
N GLY A 70 -7.10 -15.13 0.80
CA GLY A 70 -6.60 -15.62 2.08
C GLY A 70 -5.15 -15.30 2.36
N GLU A 71 -4.30 -15.20 1.33
CA GLU A 71 -2.93 -14.72 1.48
C GLU A 71 -2.89 -13.24 1.84
N ILE A 72 -3.71 -12.40 1.19
CA ILE A 72 -3.80 -10.98 1.52
C ILE A 72 -4.26 -10.79 2.97
N VAL A 73 -5.27 -11.54 3.42
CA VAL A 73 -5.71 -11.54 4.82
C VAL A 73 -4.56 -11.90 5.77
N THR A 74 -3.82 -12.95 5.45
CA THR A 74 -2.66 -13.40 6.25
C THR A 74 -1.54 -12.35 6.29
N ILE A 75 -1.27 -11.68 5.16
CA ILE A 75 -0.29 -10.60 5.07
C ILE A 75 -0.69 -9.43 5.98
N ILE A 76 -1.97 -9.01 5.95
CA ILE A 76 -2.49 -7.92 6.81
C ILE A 76 -2.36 -8.28 8.29
N GLN A 77 -2.70 -9.53 8.67
CA GLN A 77 -2.58 -10.00 10.05
C GLN A 77 -1.13 -9.94 10.55
N LYS A 78 -0.17 -10.41 9.74
CA LYS A 78 1.26 -10.37 10.06
C LYS A 78 1.82 -8.93 10.05
N ALA A 79 1.26 -8.05 9.23
CA ALA A 79 1.67 -6.66 9.13
C ALA A 79 1.48 -5.89 10.43
N LYS A 80 0.49 -6.27 11.26
CA LYS A 80 0.20 -5.63 12.55
C LYS A 80 1.42 -5.51 13.47
N GLU A 81 2.27 -6.52 13.51
CA GLU A 81 3.44 -6.56 14.40
C GLU A 81 4.67 -5.87 13.78
N LYS A 82 4.75 -5.84 12.46
CA LYS A 82 5.99 -5.47 11.74
C LYS A 82 5.98 -4.06 11.15
N PHE A 83 4.80 -3.55 10.75
CA PHE A 83 4.67 -2.30 10.01
C PHE A 83 3.94 -1.23 10.81
N ASP A 84 4.31 0.02 10.55
CA ASP A 84 3.69 1.21 11.14
C ASP A 84 2.45 1.67 10.36
N GLY A 85 2.41 1.41 9.07
CA GLY A 85 1.32 1.77 8.17
C GLY A 85 1.15 0.80 7.00
N LEU A 86 -0.02 0.82 6.37
CA LEU A 86 -0.40 -0.07 5.30
C LEU A 86 -1.04 0.71 4.14
N ILE A 87 -0.61 0.43 2.91
CA ILE A 87 -1.26 0.91 1.68
C ILE A 87 -1.78 -0.31 0.95
N ILE A 88 -3.06 -0.34 0.59
CA ILE A 88 -3.67 -1.48 -0.07
C ILE A 88 -4.36 -1.09 -1.38
N ASN A 89 -3.94 -1.74 -2.46
CA ASN A 89 -4.69 -1.80 -3.71
C ASN A 89 -5.26 -3.22 -3.83
N ALA A 90 -6.40 -3.46 -3.19
CA ALA A 90 -7.02 -4.78 -3.17
C ALA A 90 -7.62 -5.20 -4.53
N ALA A 91 -7.54 -4.33 -5.56
CA ALA A 91 -8.06 -4.56 -6.90
C ALA A 91 -9.54 -5.02 -6.88
N GLY A 92 -9.88 -6.14 -7.53
CA GLY A 92 -11.25 -6.65 -7.53
C GLY A 92 -11.80 -7.00 -6.15
N PHE A 93 -10.94 -7.44 -5.22
CA PHE A 93 -11.36 -7.77 -3.85
C PHE A 93 -11.84 -6.56 -3.04
N THR A 94 -11.51 -5.34 -3.47
CA THR A 94 -12.09 -4.11 -2.89
C THR A 94 -13.61 -4.14 -2.85
N HIS A 95 -14.22 -4.73 -3.88
CA HIS A 95 -15.67 -4.69 -4.09
C HIS A 95 -16.40 -5.92 -3.54
N THR A 96 -15.67 -6.95 -3.09
CA THR A 96 -16.24 -8.27 -2.75
C THR A 96 -15.81 -8.82 -1.40
N SER A 97 -14.65 -8.40 -0.86
CA SER A 97 -14.03 -9.09 0.28
C SER A 97 -14.43 -8.48 1.62
N VAL A 98 -15.31 -9.14 2.33
CA VAL A 98 -15.53 -8.90 3.76
C VAL A 98 -14.33 -9.39 4.58
N ALA A 99 -13.65 -10.46 4.16
CA ALA A 99 -12.50 -11.01 4.86
C ALA A 99 -11.31 -10.03 4.93
N ILE A 100 -11.01 -9.33 3.82
CA ILE A 100 -9.98 -8.27 3.80
C ILE A 100 -10.42 -7.08 4.66
N ARG A 101 -11.70 -6.68 4.62
CA ARG A 101 -12.26 -5.65 5.49
C ARG A 101 -12.00 -5.96 6.96
N ASP A 102 -12.35 -7.18 7.40
CA ASP A 102 -12.19 -7.59 8.80
C ASP A 102 -10.71 -7.61 9.22
N ALA A 103 -9.81 -8.07 8.33
CA ALA A 103 -8.37 -8.03 8.57
C ALA A 103 -7.86 -6.59 8.75
N LEU A 104 -8.31 -5.63 7.92
CA LEU A 104 -7.96 -4.21 8.05
C LEU A 104 -8.46 -3.62 9.37
N THR A 105 -9.64 -4.00 9.83
CA THR A 105 -10.19 -3.59 11.14
C THR A 105 -9.30 -4.07 12.31
N ILE A 106 -8.67 -5.24 12.17
CA ILE A 106 -7.74 -5.79 13.16
C ILE A 106 -6.38 -5.09 13.14
N PHE A 107 -5.96 -4.56 12.00
CA PHE A 107 -4.65 -3.90 11.83
C PHE A 107 -4.49 -2.68 12.74
N LYS A 108 -5.51 -1.86 12.92
CA LYS A 108 -5.61 -0.73 13.88
C LYS A 108 -4.50 0.35 13.76
N LYS A 109 -3.78 0.39 12.67
CA LYS A 109 -2.77 1.42 12.36
C LYS A 109 -3.19 2.16 11.09
N PRO A 110 -2.58 3.32 10.77
CA PRO A 110 -2.91 4.05 9.56
C PRO A 110 -2.92 3.16 8.32
N SER A 111 -3.98 3.22 7.55
CA SER A 111 -4.13 2.47 6.32
C SER A 111 -4.73 3.34 5.21
N ILE A 112 -4.25 3.18 3.99
CA ILE A 112 -4.72 3.92 2.81
C ILE A 112 -5.20 2.93 1.75
N GLU A 113 -6.45 3.07 1.33
CA GLU A 113 -6.99 2.40 0.16
C GLU A 113 -6.50 3.11 -1.11
N LEU A 114 -6.01 2.35 -2.08
CA LEU A 114 -5.45 2.88 -3.32
C LEU A 114 -6.07 2.22 -4.54
N HIS A 115 -6.42 3.04 -5.54
CA HIS A 115 -6.84 2.60 -6.87
C HIS A 115 -6.07 3.35 -7.95
N ILE A 116 -5.50 2.62 -8.91
CA ILE A 116 -4.82 3.19 -10.09
C ILE A 116 -5.83 3.92 -10.96
N SER A 117 -6.96 3.26 -11.29
CA SER A 117 -8.05 3.84 -12.07
C SER A 117 -9.04 4.59 -11.19
N ASN A 118 -9.77 5.54 -11.78
CA ASN A 118 -10.94 6.13 -11.12
C ASN A 118 -12.09 5.13 -11.15
N ILE A 119 -12.39 4.50 -10.01
CA ILE A 119 -13.43 3.47 -9.89
C ILE A 119 -14.83 4.01 -10.24
N TYR A 120 -15.08 5.30 -10.04
CA TYR A 120 -16.36 5.94 -10.35
C TYR A 120 -16.57 6.20 -11.85
N LYS A 121 -15.52 6.02 -12.68
CA LYS A 121 -15.60 6.02 -14.15
C LYS A 121 -15.70 4.62 -14.74
N ARG A 122 -15.81 3.60 -13.89
CA ARG A 122 -15.87 2.20 -14.25
C ARG A 122 -17.29 1.64 -14.11
N GLU A 123 -17.42 0.34 -14.13
CA GLU A 123 -18.69 -0.38 -14.00
C GLU A 123 -19.32 -0.10 -12.63
N GLU A 124 -20.63 0.03 -12.55
CA GLU A 124 -21.37 0.42 -11.35
C GLU A 124 -21.01 -0.42 -10.12
N PHE A 125 -20.80 -1.74 -10.29
CA PHE A 125 -20.41 -2.62 -9.18
C PHE A 125 -19.05 -2.24 -8.55
N ARG A 126 -18.20 -1.44 -9.22
CA ARG A 126 -16.93 -0.94 -8.68
C ARG A 126 -17.10 0.35 -7.87
N HIS A 127 -18.24 0.99 -7.91
CA HIS A 127 -18.45 2.22 -7.15
C HIS A 127 -18.58 1.96 -5.65
N LYS A 128 -18.88 0.72 -5.25
CA LYS A 128 -18.94 0.32 -3.83
C LYS A 128 -17.62 -0.34 -3.41
N SER A 129 -17.00 0.22 -2.39
CA SER A 129 -15.88 -0.42 -1.69
C SER A 129 -16.35 -1.06 -0.39
N MET A 130 -15.85 -2.26 -0.11
CA MET A 130 -16.07 -2.97 1.16
C MET A 130 -15.08 -2.52 2.25
N ILE A 131 -14.05 -1.75 1.89
CA ILE A 131 -12.95 -1.42 2.80
C ILE A 131 -12.78 0.08 3.07
N SER A 132 -13.42 0.96 2.28
CA SER A 132 -13.23 2.41 2.38
C SER A 132 -13.57 3.01 3.75
N ASP A 133 -14.51 2.45 4.45
CA ASP A 133 -14.97 2.95 5.76
C ASP A 133 -14.13 2.44 6.95
N VAL A 134 -13.18 1.53 6.72
CA VAL A 134 -12.27 1.00 7.75
C VAL A 134 -10.82 1.44 7.56
N VAL A 135 -10.50 2.16 6.48
CA VAL A 135 -9.19 2.74 6.24
C VAL A 135 -9.14 4.21 6.64
N THR A 136 -7.93 4.76 6.84
CA THR A 136 -7.72 6.16 7.21
C THR A 136 -8.03 7.13 6.06
N GLY A 137 -7.77 6.72 4.82
CA GLY A 137 -8.00 7.55 3.64
C GLY A 137 -7.99 6.77 2.34
N ILE A 138 -8.41 7.42 1.25
CA ILE A 138 -8.55 6.82 -0.07
C ILE A 138 -7.84 7.67 -1.10
N ILE A 139 -7.09 7.04 -2.01
CA ILE A 139 -6.51 7.66 -3.20
C ILE A 139 -6.98 6.88 -4.43
N CYS A 140 -7.55 7.58 -5.41
CA CYS A 140 -8.22 6.95 -6.54
C CYS A 140 -8.00 7.74 -7.83
N GLY A 141 -7.70 7.04 -8.94
CA GLY A 141 -7.76 7.62 -10.29
C GLY A 141 -6.54 8.38 -10.76
N LEU A 142 -5.42 8.31 -10.06
CA LEU A 142 -4.20 9.06 -10.36
C LEU A 142 -3.09 8.21 -11.01
N GLY A 143 -3.46 7.07 -11.58
CA GLY A 143 -2.51 6.15 -12.19
C GLY A 143 -1.46 5.64 -11.21
N SER A 144 -0.28 5.33 -11.71
CA SER A 144 0.87 4.90 -10.88
C SER A 144 1.38 5.99 -9.92
N ASN A 145 1.07 7.27 -10.18
CA ASN A 145 1.42 8.35 -9.27
C ASN A 145 0.63 8.29 -7.96
N GLY A 146 -0.53 7.63 -7.95
CA GLY A 146 -1.30 7.37 -6.75
C GLY A 146 -0.49 6.66 -5.66
N TYR A 147 0.42 5.75 -6.03
CA TYR A 147 1.31 5.08 -5.07
C TYR A 147 2.27 6.06 -4.40
N ILE A 148 2.86 6.97 -5.18
CA ILE A 148 3.79 7.99 -4.66
C ILE A 148 3.07 8.93 -3.69
N LEU A 149 1.84 9.35 -4.05
CA LEU A 149 1.00 10.18 -3.19
C LEU A 149 0.58 9.43 -1.92
N ALA A 150 0.27 8.14 -2.02
CA ALA A 150 -0.08 7.31 -0.86
C ALA A 150 1.12 7.14 0.10
N ILE A 151 2.33 6.95 -0.42
CA ILE A 151 3.55 6.87 0.39
C ILE A 151 3.78 8.21 1.11
N ASN A 152 3.66 9.33 0.42
CA ASN A 152 3.81 10.66 1.02
C ASN A 152 2.75 10.91 2.10
N ALA A 153 1.48 10.62 1.80
CA ALA A 153 0.39 10.78 2.77
C ALA A 153 0.60 9.88 4.00
N MET A 154 1.04 8.64 3.80
CA MET A 154 1.35 7.73 4.90
C MET A 154 2.52 8.24 5.75
N HIS A 155 3.59 8.74 5.13
CA HIS A 155 4.71 9.35 5.83
C HIS A 155 4.24 10.49 6.75
N GLU A 156 3.40 11.40 6.24
CA GLU A 156 2.85 12.51 7.04
C GLU A 156 1.93 12.01 8.18
N LEU A 157 1.11 10.99 7.93
CA LEU A 157 0.27 10.37 8.98
C LEU A 157 1.12 9.79 10.12
N LEU A 158 2.21 9.10 9.77
CA LEU A 158 3.10 8.47 10.74
C LEU A 158 3.99 9.46 11.50
N LYS A 159 4.31 10.60 10.89
CA LYS A 159 5.11 11.67 11.49
C LYS A 159 4.30 12.50 12.50
N ASN A 160 3.04 12.79 12.19
CA ASN A 160 2.20 13.69 12.99
C ASN A 160 1.45 12.97 14.13
N GLY A 161 1.60 11.66 14.29
CA GLY A 161 0.74 10.85 15.16
C GLY A 161 -0.71 10.83 14.68
N ASN A 162 -1.44 9.77 14.93
CA ASN A 162 -2.87 9.70 14.58
C ASN A 162 -3.62 10.88 15.24
N ARG A 163 -4.05 11.83 14.43
CA ARG A 163 -5.07 12.81 14.80
C ARG A 163 -6.44 12.24 14.56
#